data_4af9a14129fedb0a4fd63f77e1ae0fc8
#
_entry.id   4af9a14129fedb0a4fd63f77e1ae0fc8
#
_cell.length_a   1.000
_cell.length_b   1.000
_cell.length_c   1.000
_cell.angle_alpha   90.00
_cell.angle_beta   90.00
_cell.angle_gamma   90.00
#
_symmetry.space_group_name_H-M   'P 1'
#
loop_
_entity.id
_entity.type
_entity.pdbx_description
1 polymer ?
#
loop_
_entity_poly.entity_id
_entity_poly.type
_entity_poly.pdbx_seq_one_letter_code
_entity_poly.pdbx_strand_id
1 'polypeptide(L)'
;IPKGNPIPAEECLEAARHFFHVINENPVQKLQIFIPLINRFQQEEGLTRGDACANLVHLVNELLVPHFAGQERFMKSGHSGRLCWLNNLLKSAHGQRLLKDAATAGRRKREQAMREMRSEQRNNHPLCEFEWTDTETGMRFYDDPIEGMVNIPDDASPRPGAGSVWNVLSNNWEGGNL
;
A
#
# COMPACT_ATOMS: atom_id res chain seq x y z
N ILE A 1 -5.75 -34.32 2.65
CA ILE A 1 -6.77 -33.30 2.94
C ILE A 1 -6.38 -32.08 2.11
N PRO A 2 -7.20 -31.63 1.14
CA PRO A 2 -6.91 -30.42 0.40
C PRO A 2 -6.89 -29.28 1.44
N LYS A 3 -5.77 -28.56 1.53
CA LYS A 3 -5.68 -27.32 2.32
C LYS A 3 -6.70 -26.35 1.72
N GLY A 4 -7.84 -26.19 2.39
CA GLY A 4 -8.85 -25.22 1.98
C GLY A 4 -8.18 -23.86 1.82
N ASN A 5 -8.49 -23.14 0.72
CA ASN A 5 -8.02 -21.78 0.55
C ASN A 5 -8.42 -20.97 1.79
N PRO A 6 -7.47 -20.29 2.44
CA PRO A 6 -7.79 -19.51 3.62
C PRO A 6 -8.84 -18.45 3.26
N ILE A 7 -9.80 -18.24 4.15
CA ILE A 7 -10.87 -17.24 3.99
C ILE A 7 -10.24 -15.86 3.83
N PRO A 8 -10.68 -15.04 2.86
CA PRO A 8 -10.24 -13.65 2.73
C PRO A 8 -10.48 -12.84 4.00
N ALA A 9 -9.68 -11.81 4.24
CA ALA A 9 -9.93 -10.86 5.33
C ALA A 9 -11.30 -10.19 5.17
N GLU A 10 -11.91 -9.76 6.27
CA GLU A 10 -13.29 -9.22 6.27
C GLU A 10 -13.44 -8.05 5.29
N GLU A 11 -12.47 -7.13 5.22
CA GLU A 11 -12.47 -6.01 4.27
C GLU A 11 -12.55 -6.46 2.81
N CYS A 12 -11.87 -7.56 2.45
CA CYS A 12 -11.98 -8.16 1.13
C CYS A 12 -13.37 -8.69 0.85
N LEU A 13 -14.00 -9.30 1.85
CA LEU A 13 -15.36 -9.81 1.73
C LEU A 13 -16.36 -8.68 1.55
N GLU A 14 -16.21 -7.60 2.29
CA GLU A 14 -17.05 -6.41 2.16
C GLU A 14 -16.91 -5.76 0.78
N ALA A 15 -15.70 -5.56 0.28
CA ALA A 15 -15.48 -5.03 -1.06
C ALA A 15 -16.08 -5.93 -2.13
N ALA A 16 -15.94 -7.24 -2.01
CA ALA A 16 -16.53 -8.19 -2.92
C ALA A 16 -18.06 -8.18 -2.86
N ARG A 17 -18.65 -8.10 -1.66
CA ARG A 17 -20.11 -7.94 -1.48
C ARG A 17 -20.60 -6.64 -2.11
N HIS A 18 -19.91 -5.54 -1.89
CA HIS A 18 -20.24 -4.25 -2.49
C HIS A 18 -20.23 -4.34 -4.01
N PHE A 19 -19.19 -4.90 -4.61
CA PHE A 19 -19.12 -5.09 -6.06
C PHE A 19 -20.31 -5.90 -6.60
N PHE A 20 -20.62 -7.04 -5.97
CA PHE A 20 -21.76 -7.86 -6.40
C PHE A 20 -23.09 -7.17 -6.21
N HIS A 21 -23.23 -6.35 -5.19
CA HIS A 21 -24.43 -5.51 -5.01
C HIS A 21 -24.56 -4.49 -6.15
N VAL A 22 -23.49 -3.78 -6.51
CA VAL A 22 -23.48 -2.83 -7.62
C VAL A 22 -23.87 -3.46 -8.95
N ILE A 23 -23.40 -4.67 -9.22
CA ILE A 23 -23.74 -5.40 -10.44
C ILE A 23 -25.04 -6.24 -10.33
N ASN A 24 -25.77 -6.07 -9.24
CA ASN A 24 -27.04 -6.77 -8.95
C ASN A 24 -26.92 -8.30 -9.00
N GLU A 25 -25.91 -8.84 -8.32
CA GLU A 25 -25.61 -10.27 -8.23
C GLU A 25 -25.56 -10.75 -6.77
N ASN A 26 -25.85 -12.04 -6.54
CA ASN A 26 -25.76 -12.62 -5.21
C ASN A 26 -24.27 -12.88 -4.83
N PRO A 27 -23.76 -12.28 -3.72
CA PRO A 27 -22.36 -12.40 -3.35
C PRO A 27 -21.96 -13.79 -2.85
N VAL A 28 -22.88 -14.56 -2.24
CA VAL A 28 -22.56 -15.74 -1.43
C VAL A 28 -21.84 -16.84 -2.22
N GLN A 29 -22.17 -17.02 -3.48
CA GLN A 29 -21.59 -18.10 -4.30
C GLN A 29 -20.40 -17.67 -5.16
N LYS A 30 -20.01 -16.38 -5.14
CA LYS A 30 -19.11 -15.80 -6.16
C LYS A 30 -17.87 -15.12 -5.62
N LEU A 31 -17.73 -15.04 -4.30
CA LEU A 31 -16.52 -14.53 -3.65
C LEU A 31 -15.25 -15.25 -4.12
N GLN A 32 -15.38 -16.51 -4.51
CA GLN A 32 -14.26 -17.32 -5.02
C GLN A 32 -13.61 -16.74 -6.29
N ILE A 33 -14.32 -15.89 -7.04
CA ILE A 33 -13.75 -15.22 -8.22
C ILE A 33 -12.57 -14.32 -7.86
N PHE A 34 -12.57 -13.74 -6.67
CA PHE A 34 -11.53 -12.84 -6.19
C PHE A 34 -10.33 -13.54 -5.52
N ILE A 35 -10.49 -14.81 -5.11
CA ILE A 35 -9.40 -15.56 -4.47
C ILE A 35 -8.18 -15.70 -5.39
N PRO A 36 -8.31 -16.05 -6.68
CA PRO A 36 -7.19 -16.09 -7.60
C PRO A 36 -6.46 -14.74 -7.73
N LEU A 37 -7.19 -13.63 -7.64
CA LEU A 37 -6.60 -12.28 -7.71
C LEU A 37 -5.78 -11.98 -6.46
N ILE A 38 -6.27 -12.34 -5.27
CA ILE A 38 -5.50 -12.21 -4.02
C ILE A 38 -4.22 -13.03 -4.10
N ASN A 39 -4.32 -14.29 -4.52
CA ASN A 39 -3.16 -15.16 -4.68
C ASN A 39 -2.15 -14.59 -5.70
N ARG A 40 -2.65 -14.01 -6.77
CA ARG A 40 -1.82 -13.35 -7.78
C ARG A 40 -1.06 -12.15 -7.19
N PHE A 41 -1.72 -11.25 -6.46
CA PHE A 41 -1.06 -10.13 -5.78
C PHE A 41 0.00 -10.61 -4.78
N GLN A 42 -0.26 -11.69 -4.06
CA GLN A 42 0.73 -12.27 -3.15
C GLN A 42 1.97 -12.79 -3.90
N GLN A 43 1.77 -13.48 -5.01
CA GLN A 43 2.86 -14.10 -5.77
C GLN A 43 3.69 -13.09 -6.57
N GLU A 44 3.02 -12.18 -7.28
CA GLU A 44 3.70 -11.22 -8.15
C GLU A 44 4.41 -10.09 -7.40
N GLU A 45 3.86 -9.67 -6.25
CA GLU A 45 4.38 -8.55 -5.47
C GLU A 45 5.05 -9.00 -4.15
N GLY A 46 5.06 -10.28 -3.83
CA GLY A 46 5.62 -10.80 -2.57
C GLY A 46 4.88 -10.30 -1.32
N LEU A 47 3.59 -10.02 -1.44
CA LEU A 47 2.80 -9.37 -0.40
C LEU A 47 2.32 -10.34 0.69
N THR A 48 2.10 -9.80 1.88
CA THR A 48 1.27 -10.46 2.89
C THR A 48 -0.16 -10.62 2.37
N ARG A 49 -0.93 -11.52 2.98
CA ARG A 49 -2.33 -11.69 2.60
C ARG A 49 -3.16 -10.43 2.86
N GLY A 50 -2.90 -9.73 3.96
CA GLY A 50 -3.57 -8.46 4.28
C GLY A 50 -3.32 -7.39 3.22
N ASP A 51 -2.06 -7.21 2.79
CA ASP A 51 -1.71 -6.27 1.74
C ASP A 51 -2.32 -6.63 0.38
N ALA A 52 -2.34 -7.92 0.05
CA ALA A 52 -3.00 -8.39 -1.17
C ALA A 52 -4.51 -8.13 -1.13
N CYS A 53 -5.15 -8.28 0.03
CA CYS A 53 -6.54 -7.90 0.25
C CYS A 53 -6.76 -6.39 0.08
N ALA A 54 -5.88 -5.55 0.61
CA ALA A 54 -5.97 -4.10 0.42
C ALA A 54 -5.87 -3.70 -1.06
N ASN A 55 -5.00 -4.36 -1.83
CA ASN A 55 -4.93 -4.17 -3.28
C ASN A 55 -6.24 -4.59 -3.98
N LEU A 56 -6.87 -5.69 -3.54
CA LEU A 56 -8.16 -6.11 -4.07
C LEU A 56 -9.27 -5.10 -3.75
N VAL A 57 -9.31 -4.59 -2.52
CA VAL A 57 -10.28 -3.55 -2.11
C VAL A 57 -10.16 -2.33 -3.03
N HIS A 58 -8.95 -1.86 -3.27
CA HIS A 58 -8.70 -0.75 -4.20
C HIS A 58 -9.12 -1.09 -5.63
N LEU A 59 -8.77 -2.27 -6.14
CA LEU A 59 -9.19 -2.73 -7.47
C LEU A 59 -10.71 -2.70 -7.62
N VAL A 60 -11.42 -3.22 -6.63
CA VAL A 60 -12.88 -3.32 -6.67
C VAL A 60 -13.52 -1.93 -6.59
N ASN A 61 -13.21 -1.16 -5.57
CA ASN A 61 -13.92 0.08 -5.27
C ASN A 61 -13.57 1.21 -6.23
N GLU A 62 -12.30 1.35 -6.60
CA GLU A 62 -11.82 2.49 -7.38
C GLU A 62 -11.76 2.22 -8.89
N LEU A 63 -11.69 0.95 -9.29
CA LEU A 63 -11.49 0.60 -10.70
C LEU A 63 -12.64 -0.22 -11.29
N LEU A 64 -13.05 -1.31 -10.65
CA LEU A 64 -14.10 -2.17 -11.21
C LEU A 64 -15.50 -1.59 -11.03
N VAL A 65 -15.86 -1.09 -9.86
CA VAL A 65 -17.17 -0.51 -9.60
C VAL A 65 -17.45 0.67 -10.55
N PRO A 66 -16.57 1.68 -10.69
CA PRO A 66 -16.76 2.76 -11.65
C PRO A 66 -16.83 2.28 -13.10
N HIS A 67 -16.03 1.27 -13.45
CA HIS A 67 -16.02 0.73 -14.80
C HIS A 67 -17.37 0.12 -15.20
N PHE A 68 -18.03 -0.60 -14.30
CA PHE A 68 -19.29 -1.29 -14.59
C PHE A 68 -20.53 -0.46 -14.31
N ALA A 69 -20.50 0.45 -13.35
CA ALA A 69 -21.69 1.22 -12.92
C ALA A 69 -22.35 2.02 -14.07
N GLY A 70 -21.57 2.49 -15.04
CA GLY A 70 -22.06 3.26 -16.19
C GLY A 70 -22.41 2.43 -17.43
N GLN A 71 -22.30 1.10 -17.39
CA GLN A 71 -22.48 0.27 -18.58
C GLN A 71 -23.88 -0.37 -18.65
N GLU A 72 -24.84 0.32 -19.27
CA GLU A 72 -26.21 -0.18 -19.40
C GLU A 72 -26.31 -1.58 -20.02
N ARG A 73 -25.50 -1.88 -21.04
CA ARG A 73 -25.50 -3.22 -21.67
C ARG A 73 -25.09 -4.29 -20.70
N PHE A 74 -24.11 -4.01 -19.86
CA PHE A 74 -23.67 -4.91 -18.81
C PHE A 74 -24.79 -5.13 -17.78
N MET A 75 -25.41 -4.08 -17.31
CA MET A 75 -26.51 -4.16 -16.34
C MET A 75 -27.76 -4.86 -16.87
N LYS A 76 -28.02 -4.79 -18.18
CA LYS A 76 -29.12 -5.49 -18.86
C LYS A 76 -28.81 -6.95 -19.19
N SER A 77 -27.57 -7.38 -19.14
CA SER A 77 -27.19 -8.78 -19.39
C SER A 77 -27.64 -9.68 -18.23
N GLY A 78 -27.98 -10.92 -18.54
CA GLY A 78 -28.30 -11.91 -17.51
C GLY A 78 -27.08 -12.28 -16.66
N HIS A 79 -27.35 -12.97 -15.55
CA HIS A 79 -26.35 -13.39 -14.56
C HIS A 79 -25.08 -14.00 -15.18
N SER A 80 -25.23 -15.02 -15.99
CA SER A 80 -24.09 -15.68 -16.66
C SER A 80 -23.32 -14.71 -17.58
N GLY A 81 -24.01 -13.77 -18.20
CA GLY A 81 -23.39 -12.75 -19.03
C GLY A 81 -22.49 -11.82 -18.23
N ARG A 82 -22.95 -11.34 -17.06
CA ARG A 82 -22.18 -10.42 -16.20
C ARG A 82 -20.88 -11.05 -15.70
N LEU A 83 -20.93 -12.29 -15.26
CA LEU A 83 -19.72 -13.02 -14.85
C LEU A 83 -18.75 -13.26 -16.02
N CYS A 84 -19.30 -13.56 -17.19
CA CYS A 84 -18.50 -13.70 -18.41
C CYS A 84 -17.80 -12.37 -18.75
N TRP A 85 -18.49 -11.26 -18.67
CA TRP A 85 -17.91 -9.93 -18.89
C TRP A 85 -16.79 -9.59 -17.90
N LEU A 86 -16.99 -9.88 -16.60
CA LEU A 86 -15.95 -9.67 -15.59
C LEU A 86 -14.71 -10.53 -15.89
N ASN A 87 -14.90 -11.81 -16.19
CA ASN A 87 -13.80 -12.71 -16.54
C ASN A 87 -13.07 -12.28 -17.81
N ASN A 88 -13.80 -11.84 -18.82
CA ASN A 88 -13.23 -11.34 -20.07
C ASN A 88 -12.49 -10.01 -19.84
N LEU A 89 -13.04 -9.10 -19.01
CA LEU A 89 -12.35 -7.88 -18.62
C LEU A 89 -11.02 -8.21 -17.95
N LEU A 90 -11.02 -9.05 -16.93
CA LEU A 90 -9.82 -9.39 -16.17
C LEU A 90 -8.73 -10.06 -17.03
N LYS A 91 -9.12 -10.80 -18.07
CA LYS A 91 -8.19 -11.40 -19.04
C LYS A 91 -7.73 -10.44 -20.13
N SER A 92 -8.45 -9.36 -20.36
CA SER A 92 -8.12 -8.38 -21.40
C SER A 92 -6.89 -7.55 -21.06
N ALA A 93 -6.28 -6.93 -22.07
CA ALA A 93 -5.18 -5.98 -21.86
C ALA A 93 -5.58 -4.82 -20.94
N HIS A 94 -6.85 -4.37 -21.01
CA HIS A 94 -7.37 -3.34 -20.12
C HIS A 94 -7.46 -3.82 -18.68
N GLY A 95 -8.03 -5.01 -18.44
CA GLY A 95 -8.10 -5.60 -17.09
C GLY A 95 -6.73 -5.86 -16.48
N GLN A 96 -5.75 -6.28 -17.28
CA GLN A 96 -4.37 -6.43 -16.82
C GLN A 96 -3.75 -5.09 -16.39
N ARG A 97 -4.11 -3.98 -17.06
CA ARG A 97 -3.71 -2.63 -16.60
C ARG A 97 -4.37 -2.28 -15.28
N LEU A 98 -5.68 -2.52 -15.12
CA LEU A 98 -6.38 -2.27 -13.85
C LEU A 98 -5.74 -3.03 -12.68
N LEU A 99 -5.36 -4.29 -12.88
CA LEU A 99 -4.65 -5.08 -11.86
C LEU A 99 -3.30 -4.46 -11.49
N LYS A 100 -2.54 -4.01 -12.48
CA LYS A 100 -1.25 -3.36 -12.29
C LYS A 100 -1.38 -2.00 -11.60
N ASP A 101 -2.42 -1.24 -11.94
CA ASP A 101 -2.71 0.06 -11.32
C ASP A 101 -3.08 -0.13 -9.84
N ALA A 102 -3.89 -1.15 -9.52
CA ALA A 102 -4.22 -1.50 -8.14
C ALA A 102 -2.98 -1.89 -7.32
N ALA A 103 -2.10 -2.72 -7.88
CA ALA A 103 -0.84 -3.11 -7.25
C ALA A 103 0.07 -1.89 -6.99
N THR A 104 0.17 -0.99 -7.96
CA THR A 104 0.98 0.23 -7.86
C THR A 104 0.43 1.19 -6.81
N ALA A 105 -0.89 1.40 -6.76
CA ALA A 105 -1.54 2.22 -5.76
C ALA A 105 -1.34 1.66 -4.34
N GLY A 106 -1.49 0.35 -4.17
CA GLY A 106 -1.25 -0.33 -2.90
C GLY A 106 0.19 -0.18 -2.42
N ARG A 107 1.17 -0.31 -3.33
CA ARG A 107 2.59 -0.10 -3.00
C ARG A 107 2.85 1.32 -2.52
N ARG A 108 2.37 2.33 -3.25
CA ARG A 108 2.53 3.75 -2.85
C ARG A 108 1.93 4.02 -1.46
N LYS A 109 0.74 3.48 -1.17
CA LYS A 109 0.09 3.64 0.13
C LYS A 109 0.91 3.01 1.26
N ARG A 110 1.48 1.82 1.06
CA ARG A 110 2.36 1.17 2.04
C ARG A 110 3.66 1.95 2.26
N GLU A 111 4.30 2.43 1.19
CA GLU A 111 5.51 3.25 1.29
C GLU A 111 5.24 4.54 2.07
N GLN A 112 4.11 5.19 1.81
CA GLN A 112 3.71 6.38 2.55
C GLN A 112 3.47 6.06 4.03
N ALA A 113 2.73 5.01 4.35
CA ALA A 113 2.50 4.60 5.73
C ALA A 113 3.80 4.27 6.48
N MET A 114 4.76 3.63 5.79
CA MET A 114 6.08 3.37 6.38
C MET A 114 6.87 4.66 6.65
N ARG A 115 6.81 5.64 5.75
CA ARG A 115 7.45 6.95 5.97
C ARG A 115 6.84 7.69 7.16
N GLU A 116 5.52 7.70 7.25
CA GLU A 116 4.79 8.32 8.36
C GLU A 116 5.16 7.65 9.70
N MET A 117 5.15 6.32 9.75
CA MET A 117 5.53 5.55 10.94
C MET A 117 6.99 5.84 11.36
N ARG A 118 7.93 5.90 10.42
CA ARG A 118 9.32 6.26 10.71
C ARG A 118 9.44 7.69 11.26
N SER A 119 8.69 8.62 10.67
CA SER A 119 8.66 10.01 11.16
C SER A 119 8.13 10.10 12.58
N GLU A 120 7.04 9.40 12.89
CA GLU A 120 6.49 9.36 14.24
C GLU A 120 7.46 8.74 15.25
N GLN A 121 8.15 7.65 14.89
CA GLN A 121 9.16 7.04 15.74
C GLN A 121 10.30 8.00 16.05
N ARG A 122 10.79 8.75 15.05
CA ARG A 122 11.83 9.76 15.24
C ARG A 122 11.38 10.86 16.18
N ASN A 123 10.17 11.39 15.97
CA ASN A 123 9.64 12.49 16.79
C ASN A 123 9.42 12.11 18.27
N ASN A 124 9.16 10.83 18.54
CA ASN A 124 8.86 10.34 19.88
C ASN A 124 10.10 9.78 20.63
N HIS A 125 11.28 9.76 20.00
CA HIS A 125 12.46 9.16 20.61
C HIS A 125 13.29 10.21 21.37
N PRO A 126 13.50 10.04 22.71
CA PRO A 126 14.17 11.06 23.55
C PRO A 126 15.66 11.26 23.22
N LEU A 127 16.34 10.28 22.60
CA LEU A 127 17.75 10.36 22.25
C LEU A 127 18.03 11.13 20.95
N CYS A 128 17.02 11.51 20.20
CA CYS A 128 17.16 12.34 19.01
C CYS A 128 17.61 13.78 19.26
N GLU A 129 17.85 14.16 20.52
CA GLU A 129 18.27 15.51 20.90
C GLU A 129 19.78 15.74 20.82
N PHE A 130 20.58 14.67 20.77
CA PHE A 130 22.02 14.80 20.85
C PHE A 130 22.71 14.75 19.49
N GLU A 131 23.50 15.78 19.27
CA GLU A 131 24.52 15.88 18.23
C GLU A 131 25.89 15.92 18.93
N TRP A 132 26.87 15.15 18.46
CA TRP A 132 28.23 15.19 19.04
C TRP A 132 29.28 15.20 17.93
N THR A 133 30.45 15.64 18.28
CA THR A 133 31.62 15.63 17.41
C THR A 133 32.62 14.63 17.96
N ASP A 134 33.07 13.72 17.12
CA ASP A 134 34.19 12.84 17.43
C ASP A 134 35.47 13.66 17.51
N THR A 135 36.12 13.66 18.67
CA THR A 135 37.32 14.46 18.96
C THR A 135 38.56 14.00 18.18
N GLU A 136 38.61 12.76 17.67
CA GLU A 136 39.75 12.24 16.93
C GLU A 136 39.61 12.55 15.44
N THR A 137 38.42 12.43 14.89
CA THR A 137 38.18 12.59 13.44
C THR A 137 37.59 13.96 13.08
N GLY A 138 37.04 14.69 14.07
CA GLY A 138 36.31 15.93 13.84
C GLY A 138 34.93 15.74 13.22
N MET A 139 34.51 14.52 12.96
CA MET A 139 33.24 14.22 12.32
C MET A 139 32.06 14.44 13.27
N ARG A 140 30.98 15.01 12.75
CA ARG A 140 29.74 15.25 13.49
C ARG A 140 28.75 14.11 13.28
N PHE A 141 28.11 13.68 14.34
CA PHE A 141 27.14 12.59 14.34
C PHE A 141 25.90 12.96 15.14
N TYR A 142 24.78 12.31 14.80
CA TYR A 142 23.62 12.22 15.69
C TYR A 142 23.09 10.79 15.70
N ASP A 143 22.39 10.44 16.77
CA ASP A 143 21.77 9.13 16.92
C ASP A 143 20.32 9.16 16.42
N ASP A 144 20.06 8.41 15.34
CA ASP A 144 18.72 8.23 14.78
C ASP A 144 18.12 6.95 15.33
N PRO A 145 16.88 6.97 15.87
CA PRO A 145 16.28 5.79 16.50
C PRO A 145 15.99 4.65 15.52
N ILE A 146 16.06 4.90 14.23
CA ILE A 146 15.80 3.91 13.19
C ILE A 146 17.09 3.49 12.47
N GLU A 147 17.88 4.48 12.09
CA GLU A 147 19.08 4.26 11.26
C GLU A 147 20.36 4.15 12.11
N GLY A 148 20.26 4.42 13.40
CA GLY A 148 21.40 4.43 14.30
C GLY A 148 22.26 5.68 14.11
N MET A 149 23.57 5.52 14.27
CA MET A 149 24.53 6.63 14.19
C MET A 149 24.67 7.17 12.76
N VAL A 150 24.27 8.41 12.54
CA VAL A 150 24.29 9.07 11.23
C VAL A 150 25.35 10.18 11.23
N ASN A 151 26.25 10.15 10.25
CA ASN A 151 27.27 11.17 10.04
C ASN A 151 26.65 12.36 9.30
N ILE A 152 26.97 13.57 9.73
CA ILE A 152 26.59 14.84 9.10
C ILE A 152 27.84 15.63 8.71
N PRO A 153 27.81 16.37 7.59
CA PRO A 153 28.94 17.21 7.18
C PRO A 153 29.29 18.28 8.22
N ASP A 154 30.56 18.63 8.30
CA ASP A 154 31.08 19.63 9.25
C ASP A 154 30.47 21.02 9.05
N ASP A 155 30.11 21.35 7.81
CA ASP A 155 29.50 22.61 7.41
C ASP A 155 27.97 22.62 7.53
N ALA A 156 27.37 21.50 7.93
CA ALA A 156 25.92 21.44 8.15
C ALA A 156 25.47 22.39 9.27
N SER A 157 24.33 23.02 9.07
CA SER A 157 23.69 23.80 10.12
C SER A 157 23.43 22.94 11.36
N PRO A 158 23.39 23.53 12.58
CA PRO A 158 22.98 22.79 13.77
C PRO A 158 21.63 22.12 13.58
N ARG A 159 21.44 20.98 14.22
CA ARG A 159 20.18 20.24 14.17
C ARG A 159 19.02 21.13 14.67
N PRO A 160 17.95 21.35 13.89
CA PRO A 160 16.88 22.28 14.26
C PRO A 160 16.05 21.83 15.48
N GLY A 161 16.02 20.54 15.76
CA GLY A 161 15.29 19.96 16.89
C GLY A 161 15.19 18.47 16.88
N ALA A 162 14.65 17.90 17.94
CA ALA A 162 14.31 16.49 18.02
C ALA A 162 13.41 16.07 16.83
N GLY A 163 13.68 14.93 16.23
CA GLY A 163 12.95 14.46 15.06
C GLY A 163 13.44 14.98 13.71
N SER A 164 14.36 15.97 13.68
CA SER A 164 15.02 16.34 12.42
C SER A 164 16.00 15.26 11.99
N VAL A 165 15.98 14.94 10.71
CA VAL A 165 16.78 13.91 10.06
C VAL A 165 17.67 14.54 9.00
N TRP A 166 18.92 14.12 8.94
CA TRP A 166 19.82 14.56 7.90
C TRP A 166 19.51 13.83 6.58
N ASN A 167 19.13 14.58 5.57
CA ASN A 167 18.96 14.01 4.21
C ASN A 167 20.25 14.23 3.40
N VAL A 168 20.94 13.13 3.14
CA VAL A 168 22.21 13.13 2.38
C VAL A 168 22.02 13.63 0.94
N LEU A 169 20.85 13.40 0.34
CA LEU A 169 20.58 13.79 -1.05
C LEU A 169 20.32 15.29 -1.19
N SER A 170 19.57 15.87 -0.24
CA SER A 170 19.28 17.31 -0.21
C SER A 170 20.35 18.13 0.53
N ASN A 171 21.30 17.46 1.20
CA ASN A 171 22.31 18.04 2.06
C ASN A 171 21.70 19.03 3.07
N ASN A 172 20.59 18.63 3.68
CA ASN A 172 19.84 19.48 4.61
C ASN A 172 19.06 18.67 5.63
N TRP A 173 18.65 19.33 6.74
CA TRP A 173 17.75 18.74 7.72
C TRP A 173 16.32 18.70 7.20
N GLU A 174 15.65 17.55 7.38
CA GLU A 174 14.24 17.33 7.05
C GLU A 174 13.47 16.88 8.29
N GLY A 175 12.21 17.28 8.39
CA GLY A 175 11.37 16.97 9.55
C GLY A 175 11.75 17.80 10.78
N GLY A 176 11.14 17.47 11.92
CA GLY A 176 11.26 18.28 13.13
C GLY A 176 10.21 19.38 13.20
N ASN A 177 9.58 19.53 14.34
CA ASN A 177 8.71 20.68 14.58
C ASN A 177 9.60 21.92 14.71
N LEU A 178 9.45 22.84 13.77
CA LEU A 178 9.90 24.23 13.92
C LEU A 178 9.07 24.92 15.02
#